data_bdca80f7d235394fb74447328868b278
#
_entry.id   bdca80f7d235394fb74447328868b278
#
_cell.length_a   1.000
_cell.length_b   1.000
_cell.length_c   1.000
_cell.angle_alpha   90.00
_cell.angle_beta   90.00
_cell.angle_gamma   90.00
#
_symmetry.space_group_name_H-M   'P 1'
#
loop_
_entity.id
_entity.type
_entity.pdbx_description
1 polymer ?
#
loop_
_entity_poly.entity_id
_entity_poly.type
_entity_poly.pdbx_seq_one_letter_code
_entity_poly.pdbx_strand_id
1 'polypeptide(L)'
;MPKLRRATAWLVDFALVVALASALAVLTFHRVSALVTDVPELATRGGFDLLTSRGDVLDASQDLGLSLWNKSVLYVEQAFGLLVLTVFLYQWACLALAGRTVGKALTGLKVTPNLPPRVRAARRAAVTTAADVAVYAVACVLLVEGQIVLSVLVWAVAVVLFLVNALPVLSPGRRSLADRVAGTAVTGIGFSRPVATPPVRTS
;
A
#
# COMPACT_ATOMS: atom_id res chain seq x y z
N MET A 1 -4.14 -21.02 19.79
CA MET A 1 -3.93 -19.58 20.03
C MET A 1 -2.92 -18.86 19.10
N PRO A 2 -1.99 -19.52 18.35
CA PRO A 2 -1.06 -18.80 17.46
C PRO A 2 -1.73 -18.16 16.23
N LYS A 3 -2.90 -18.66 15.82
CA LYS A 3 -3.63 -18.13 14.64
C LYS A 3 -4.19 -16.73 14.89
N LEU A 4 -4.81 -16.51 16.06
CA LEU A 4 -5.38 -15.22 16.44
C LEU A 4 -4.30 -14.13 16.50
N ARG A 5 -3.13 -14.41 17.10
CA ARG A 5 -2.02 -13.45 17.16
C ARG A 5 -1.49 -13.04 15.77
N ARG A 6 -1.47 -13.97 14.81
CA ARG A 6 -1.09 -13.64 13.43
C ARG A 6 -2.14 -12.80 12.73
N ALA A 7 -3.42 -13.15 12.92
CA ALA A 7 -4.54 -12.38 12.36
C ALA A 7 -4.58 -10.96 12.95
N THR A 8 -4.42 -10.81 14.26
CA THR A 8 -4.38 -9.48 14.90
C THR A 8 -3.17 -8.67 14.47
N ALA A 9 -1.99 -9.28 14.31
CA ALA A 9 -0.81 -8.60 13.78
C ALA A 9 -1.07 -8.05 12.36
N TRP A 10 -1.66 -8.88 11.51
CA TRP A 10 -2.01 -8.49 10.14
C TRP A 10 -3.06 -7.38 10.12
N LEU A 11 -4.10 -7.48 10.97
CA LEU A 11 -5.14 -6.45 11.08
C LEU A 11 -4.58 -5.10 11.53
N VAL A 12 -3.64 -5.08 12.47
CA VAL A 12 -2.99 -3.84 12.91
C VAL A 12 -2.16 -3.23 11.78
N ASP A 13 -1.35 -4.04 11.08
CA ASP A 13 -0.57 -3.55 9.96
C ASP A 13 -1.48 -3.04 8.81
N PHE A 14 -2.60 -3.73 8.56
CA PHE A 14 -3.60 -3.31 7.57
C PHE A 14 -4.30 -2.00 7.98
N ALA A 15 -4.69 -1.86 9.24
CA ALA A 15 -5.30 -0.63 9.77
C ALA A 15 -4.37 0.59 9.61
N LEU A 16 -3.06 0.42 9.77
CA LEU A 16 -2.07 1.48 9.52
C LEU A 16 -2.04 1.88 8.05
N VAL A 17 -2.12 0.93 7.13
CA VAL A 17 -2.20 1.21 5.69
C VAL A 17 -3.48 1.97 5.35
N VAL A 18 -4.62 1.56 5.91
CA VAL A 18 -5.91 2.24 5.71
C VAL A 18 -5.87 3.66 6.27
N ALA A 19 -5.30 3.86 7.46
CA ALA A 19 -5.16 5.19 8.06
C ALA A 19 -4.29 6.12 7.19
N LEU A 20 -3.18 5.60 6.65
CA LEU A 20 -2.32 6.34 5.72
C LEU A 20 -3.04 6.67 4.42
N ALA A 21 -3.77 5.71 3.84
CA ALA A 21 -4.56 5.91 2.63
C ALA A 21 -5.64 6.97 2.85
N SER A 22 -6.33 6.95 3.99
CA SER A 22 -7.33 7.95 4.37
C SER A 22 -6.72 9.35 4.51
N ALA A 23 -5.56 9.47 5.14
CA ALA A 23 -4.86 10.75 5.27
C ALA A 23 -4.46 11.31 3.89
N LEU A 24 -3.93 10.47 3.00
CA LEU A 24 -3.59 10.88 1.63
C LEU A 24 -4.83 11.24 0.81
N ALA A 25 -5.95 10.52 0.99
CA ALA A 25 -7.21 10.84 0.34
C ALA A 25 -7.74 12.22 0.77
N VAL A 26 -7.70 12.53 2.06
CA VAL A 26 -8.08 13.86 2.58
C VAL A 26 -7.18 14.95 2.01
N LEU A 27 -5.87 14.76 1.99
CA LEU A 27 -4.92 15.72 1.41
C LEU A 27 -5.17 15.93 -0.08
N THR A 28 -5.44 14.85 -0.83
CA THR A 28 -5.75 14.92 -2.26
C THR A 28 -7.06 15.65 -2.49
N PHE A 29 -8.09 15.36 -1.70
CA PHE A 29 -9.36 16.05 -1.75
C PHE A 29 -9.19 17.56 -1.53
N HIS A 30 -8.42 17.98 -0.53
CA HIS A 30 -8.13 19.40 -0.30
C HIS A 30 -7.42 20.05 -1.48
N ARG A 31 -6.44 19.37 -2.09
CA ARG A 31 -5.74 19.88 -3.28
C ARG A 31 -6.66 20.06 -4.48
N VAL A 32 -7.52 19.06 -4.73
CA VAL A 32 -8.50 19.12 -5.83
C VAL A 32 -9.56 20.18 -5.55
N SER A 33 -10.04 20.29 -4.32
CA SER A 33 -11.02 21.33 -3.92
C SER A 33 -10.44 22.73 -4.11
N ALA A 34 -9.18 22.96 -3.76
CA ALA A 34 -8.52 24.23 -3.98
C ALA A 34 -8.48 24.62 -5.46
N LEU A 35 -8.17 23.66 -6.36
CA LEU A 35 -8.20 23.90 -7.81
C LEU A 35 -9.59 24.38 -8.30
N VAL A 36 -10.66 23.79 -7.76
CA VAL A 36 -12.02 24.15 -8.15
C VAL A 36 -12.43 25.51 -7.55
N THR A 37 -11.96 25.84 -6.34
CA THR A 37 -12.26 27.13 -5.68
C THR A 37 -11.58 28.29 -6.39
N ASP A 38 -10.39 28.07 -6.99
CA ASP A 38 -9.66 29.10 -7.73
C ASP A 38 -10.19 29.33 -9.16
N VAL A 39 -11.14 28.49 -9.64
CA VAL A 39 -11.76 28.63 -10.98
C VAL A 39 -12.43 29.99 -11.19
N PRO A 40 -13.20 30.59 -10.23
CA PRO A 40 -13.78 31.91 -10.43
C PRO A 40 -12.72 33.00 -10.63
N GLU A 41 -11.57 32.93 -9.97
CA GLU A 41 -10.48 33.89 -10.14
C GLU A 41 -9.78 33.70 -11.49
N LEU A 42 -9.59 32.45 -11.94
CA LEU A 42 -9.11 32.12 -13.27
C LEU A 42 -10.10 32.53 -14.36
N ALA A 43 -11.41 32.37 -14.15
CA ALA A 43 -12.44 32.79 -15.06
C ALA A 43 -12.55 34.33 -15.17
N THR A 44 -12.31 35.06 -14.08
CA THR A 44 -12.25 36.53 -14.13
C THR A 44 -11.01 37.05 -14.83
N ARG A 45 -9.87 36.42 -14.66
CA ARG A 45 -8.62 36.76 -15.40
C ARG A 45 -8.68 36.32 -16.87
N GLY A 46 -9.23 35.14 -17.16
CA GLY A 46 -9.45 34.64 -18.54
C GLY A 46 -10.68 35.25 -19.21
N GLY A 47 -11.65 35.77 -18.45
CA GLY A 47 -12.87 36.38 -19.00
C GLY A 47 -12.60 37.62 -19.82
N PHE A 48 -11.54 38.39 -19.52
CA PHE A 48 -11.10 39.50 -20.37
C PHE A 48 -10.51 39.02 -21.70
N ASP A 49 -9.74 37.91 -21.66
CA ASP A 49 -9.21 37.31 -22.88
C ASP A 49 -10.32 36.64 -23.72
N LEU A 50 -11.35 36.08 -23.06
CA LEU A 50 -12.53 35.51 -23.71
C LEU A 50 -13.43 36.58 -24.38
N LEU A 51 -13.53 37.78 -23.81
CA LEU A 51 -14.27 38.89 -24.39
C LEU A 51 -13.54 39.54 -25.59
N THR A 52 -12.23 39.38 -25.65
CA THR A 52 -11.41 39.90 -26.75
C THR A 52 -11.16 38.87 -27.86
N SER A 53 -11.28 37.58 -27.61
CA SER A 53 -11.20 36.51 -28.62
C SER A 53 -12.60 36.26 -29.21
N ARG A 54 -12.82 36.80 -30.40
CA ARG A 54 -14.04 36.63 -31.20
C ARG A 54 -14.32 35.13 -31.46
N GLY A 55 -15.18 34.52 -30.70
CA GLY A 55 -15.91 33.34 -31.18
C GLY A 55 -15.63 31.98 -30.52
N ASP A 56 -14.53 31.79 -29.77
CA ASP A 56 -14.11 30.45 -29.26
C ASP A 56 -14.35 30.24 -27.76
N VAL A 57 -15.48 30.71 -27.24
CA VAL A 57 -15.85 30.53 -25.80
C VAL A 57 -16.02 29.04 -25.45
N LEU A 58 -16.49 28.23 -26.40
CA LEU A 58 -16.67 26.80 -26.23
C LEU A 58 -15.33 26.07 -26.13
N ASP A 59 -14.39 26.37 -27.02
CA ASP A 59 -13.06 25.74 -27.04
C ASP A 59 -12.27 26.11 -25.77
N ALA A 60 -12.29 27.40 -25.38
CA ALA A 60 -11.64 27.86 -24.16
C ALA A 60 -12.22 27.22 -22.88
N SER A 61 -13.53 26.98 -22.82
CA SER A 61 -14.18 26.31 -21.68
C SER A 61 -13.84 24.80 -21.65
N GLN A 62 -13.71 24.14 -22.80
CA GLN A 62 -13.28 22.75 -22.91
C GLN A 62 -11.82 22.61 -22.49
N ASP A 63 -10.93 23.48 -22.95
CA ASP A 63 -9.52 23.47 -22.59
C ASP A 63 -9.31 23.69 -21.09
N LEU A 64 -10.08 24.59 -20.47
CA LEU A 64 -10.05 24.80 -19.03
C LEU A 64 -10.51 23.53 -18.29
N GLY A 65 -11.64 22.94 -18.73
CA GLY A 65 -12.16 21.70 -18.15
C GLY A 65 -11.17 20.54 -18.24
N LEU A 66 -10.55 20.34 -19.41
CA LEU A 66 -9.51 19.31 -19.62
C LEU A 66 -8.27 19.57 -18.78
N SER A 67 -7.85 20.82 -18.66
CA SER A 67 -6.68 21.20 -17.84
C SER A 67 -6.92 20.92 -16.34
N LEU A 68 -8.10 21.23 -15.82
CA LEU A 68 -8.50 20.93 -14.45
C LEU A 68 -8.62 19.42 -14.20
N TRP A 69 -9.21 18.70 -15.17
CA TRP A 69 -9.30 17.26 -15.12
C TRP A 69 -7.91 16.61 -15.05
N ASN A 70 -7.02 16.96 -15.98
CA ASN A 70 -5.66 16.40 -16.02
C ASN A 70 -4.87 16.69 -14.75
N LYS A 71 -4.99 17.89 -14.16
CA LYS A 71 -4.37 18.23 -12.87
C LYS A 71 -4.94 17.39 -11.73
N SER A 72 -6.27 17.19 -11.72
CA SER A 72 -6.93 16.36 -10.69
C SER A 72 -6.50 14.90 -10.78
N VAL A 73 -6.43 14.34 -11.98
CA VAL A 73 -5.90 12.99 -12.25
C VAL A 73 -4.47 12.87 -11.73
N LEU A 74 -3.59 13.83 -12.07
CA LEU A 74 -2.20 13.83 -11.61
C LEU A 74 -2.09 13.84 -10.08
N TYR A 75 -2.94 14.58 -9.36
CA TYR A 75 -2.93 14.57 -7.89
C TYR A 75 -3.35 13.22 -7.32
N VAL A 76 -4.31 12.56 -7.96
CA VAL A 76 -4.73 11.20 -7.57
C VAL A 76 -3.61 10.20 -7.81
N GLU A 77 -2.96 10.24 -8.97
CA GLU A 77 -1.81 9.38 -9.29
C GLU A 77 -0.65 9.57 -8.30
N GLN A 78 -0.31 10.83 -7.97
CA GLN A 78 0.70 11.15 -6.97
C GLN A 78 0.34 10.59 -5.59
N ALA A 79 -0.94 10.66 -5.19
CA ALA A 79 -1.38 10.11 -3.92
C ALA A 79 -1.21 8.58 -3.87
N PHE A 80 -1.57 7.87 -4.93
CA PHE A 80 -1.36 6.42 -5.03
C PHE A 80 0.13 6.07 -5.07
N GLY A 81 0.94 6.80 -5.80
CA GLY A 81 2.40 6.63 -5.83
C GLY A 81 3.02 6.83 -4.44
N LEU A 82 2.63 7.88 -3.73
CA LEU A 82 3.07 8.15 -2.36
C LEU A 82 2.59 7.07 -1.38
N LEU A 83 1.38 6.56 -1.53
CA LEU A 83 0.86 5.47 -0.70
C LEU A 83 1.73 4.21 -0.86
N VAL A 84 1.97 3.78 -2.09
CA VAL A 84 2.80 2.61 -2.39
C VAL A 84 4.22 2.78 -1.84
N LEU A 85 4.83 3.93 -2.09
CA LEU A 85 6.20 4.24 -1.62
C LEU A 85 6.27 4.23 -0.09
N THR A 86 5.33 4.89 0.58
CA THR A 86 5.34 5.00 2.05
C THR A 86 5.08 3.65 2.71
N VAL A 87 4.15 2.84 2.18
CA VAL A 87 3.91 1.48 2.68
C VAL A 87 5.13 0.59 2.47
N PHE A 88 5.79 0.68 1.31
CA PHE A 88 7.03 -0.04 1.06
C PHE A 88 8.13 0.36 2.04
N LEU A 89 8.38 1.66 2.20
CA LEU A 89 9.42 2.17 3.10
C LEU A 89 9.12 1.79 4.56
N TYR A 90 7.87 1.90 4.99
CA TYR A 90 7.45 1.46 6.33
C TYR A 90 7.78 -0.02 6.56
N GLN A 91 7.36 -0.90 5.65
CA GLN A 91 7.61 -2.34 5.79
C GLN A 91 9.10 -2.67 5.73
N TRP A 92 9.83 -2.07 4.78
CA TRP A 92 11.25 -2.27 4.63
C TRP A 92 12.02 -1.80 5.87
N ALA A 93 11.76 -0.58 6.35
CA ALA A 93 12.43 -0.03 7.54
C ALA A 93 12.14 -0.87 8.79
N CYS A 94 10.88 -1.25 9.02
CA CYS A 94 10.51 -2.09 10.15
C CYS A 94 11.21 -3.46 10.10
N LEU A 95 11.31 -4.08 8.93
CA LEU A 95 11.97 -5.37 8.77
C LEU A 95 13.50 -5.26 8.82
N ALA A 96 14.08 -4.20 8.26
CA ALA A 96 15.52 -3.98 8.23
C ALA A 96 16.09 -3.57 9.59
N LEU A 97 15.37 -2.74 10.36
CA LEU A 97 15.82 -2.18 11.63
C LEU A 97 15.37 -3.02 12.83
N ALA A 98 14.11 -3.43 12.86
CA ALA A 98 13.51 -4.12 14.01
C ALA A 98 13.26 -5.62 13.77
N GLY A 99 13.42 -6.13 12.54
CA GLY A 99 13.13 -7.51 12.17
C GLY A 99 11.65 -7.89 12.24
N ARG A 100 10.76 -6.93 12.47
CA ARG A 100 9.30 -7.14 12.64
C ARG A 100 8.53 -5.86 12.33
N THR A 101 7.32 -5.98 11.80
CA THR A 101 6.38 -4.86 11.61
C THR A 101 5.73 -4.50 12.95
N VAL A 102 5.08 -3.33 13.02
CA VAL A 102 4.41 -2.83 14.24
C VAL A 102 3.37 -3.83 14.73
N GLY A 103 2.51 -4.37 13.85
CA GLY A 103 1.52 -5.37 14.22
C GLY A 103 2.16 -6.65 14.80
N LYS A 104 3.27 -7.11 14.24
CA LYS A 104 4.04 -8.25 14.76
C LYS A 104 4.73 -7.93 16.07
N ALA A 105 5.18 -6.69 16.27
CA ALA A 105 5.77 -6.25 17.54
C ALA A 105 4.75 -6.31 18.68
N LEU A 106 3.55 -5.78 18.45
CA LEU A 106 2.46 -5.75 19.43
C LEU A 106 1.96 -7.16 19.81
N THR A 107 2.01 -8.10 18.87
CA THR A 107 1.53 -9.47 19.09
C THR A 107 2.63 -10.44 19.54
N GLY A 108 3.86 -9.98 19.77
CA GLY A 108 4.98 -10.81 20.20
C GLY A 108 5.45 -11.82 19.13
N LEU A 109 5.31 -11.49 17.84
CA LEU A 109 5.80 -12.31 16.73
C LEU A 109 7.15 -11.80 16.25
N LYS A 110 8.04 -12.72 15.85
CA LYS A 110 9.34 -12.40 15.21
C LYS A 110 9.42 -13.03 13.83
N VAL A 111 10.16 -12.38 12.95
CA VAL A 111 10.55 -12.94 11.65
C VAL A 111 11.90 -13.63 11.82
N THR A 112 11.99 -14.89 11.43
CA THR A 112 13.25 -15.66 11.47
C THR A 112 13.85 -15.68 10.06
N PRO A 113 15.17 -15.45 9.92
CA PRO A 113 16.17 -15.12 10.94
C PRO A 113 15.93 -13.76 11.59
N ASN A 114 16.43 -13.54 12.82
CA ASN A 114 16.12 -12.38 13.69
C ASN A 114 16.39 -11.02 13.05
N LEU A 115 17.35 -10.92 12.16
CA LEU A 115 17.65 -9.74 11.34
C LEU A 115 17.91 -10.21 9.91
N PRO A 116 16.90 -10.19 9.03
CA PRO A 116 17.13 -10.52 7.64
C PRO A 116 18.08 -9.49 7.01
N PRO A 117 19.02 -9.90 6.13
CA PRO A 117 19.82 -8.97 5.35
C PRO A 117 18.91 -7.93 4.66
N ARG A 118 19.38 -6.70 4.53
CA ARG A 118 18.60 -5.57 3.95
C ARG A 118 17.92 -5.93 2.63
N VAL A 119 18.58 -6.73 1.79
CA VAL A 119 18.03 -7.20 0.52
C VAL A 119 16.83 -8.15 0.71
N ARG A 120 16.89 -9.06 1.71
CA ARG A 120 15.74 -9.95 2.01
C ARG A 120 14.57 -9.16 2.59
N ALA A 121 14.87 -8.17 3.44
CA ALA A 121 13.85 -7.25 3.96
C ALA A 121 13.18 -6.46 2.82
N ALA A 122 13.96 -5.94 1.86
CA ALA A 122 13.45 -5.22 0.70
C ALA A 122 12.60 -6.13 -0.20
N ARG A 123 13.05 -7.35 -0.52
CA ARG A 123 12.27 -8.30 -1.33
C ARG A 123 10.94 -8.65 -0.65
N ARG A 124 10.97 -8.89 0.65
CA ARG A 124 9.74 -9.17 1.41
C ARG A 124 8.79 -7.98 1.40
N ALA A 125 9.30 -6.79 1.70
CA ALA A 125 8.51 -5.56 1.68
C ALA A 125 7.91 -5.31 0.28
N ALA A 126 8.70 -5.50 -0.79
CA ALA A 126 8.24 -5.34 -2.16
C ALA A 126 7.09 -6.29 -2.51
N VAL A 127 7.23 -7.58 -2.20
CA VAL A 127 6.16 -8.57 -2.48
C VAL A 127 4.91 -8.29 -1.67
N THR A 128 5.03 -7.93 -0.38
CA THR A 128 3.87 -7.60 0.45
C THR A 128 3.20 -6.32 -0.03
N THR A 129 3.97 -5.27 -0.30
CA THR A 129 3.42 -4.01 -0.82
C THR A 129 2.77 -4.20 -2.20
N ALA A 130 3.38 -4.99 -3.08
CA ALA A 130 2.80 -5.30 -4.39
C ALA A 130 1.46 -6.03 -4.25
N ALA A 131 1.39 -7.08 -3.42
CA ALA A 131 0.19 -7.89 -3.25
C ALA A 131 -0.93 -7.15 -2.50
N ASP A 132 -0.59 -6.30 -1.54
CA ASP A 132 -1.56 -5.69 -0.64
C ASP A 132 -1.99 -4.27 -1.09
N VAL A 133 -1.15 -3.54 -1.84
CA VAL A 133 -1.40 -2.11 -2.14
C VAL A 133 -1.11 -1.75 -3.61
N ALA A 134 0.07 -2.10 -4.17
CA ALA A 134 0.51 -1.52 -5.44
C ALA A 134 -0.37 -1.92 -6.62
N VAL A 135 -0.81 -3.19 -6.70
CA VAL A 135 -1.67 -3.64 -7.81
C VAL A 135 -3.06 -3.00 -7.72
N TYR A 136 -3.59 -2.78 -6.50
CA TYR A 136 -4.83 -2.00 -6.31
C TYR A 136 -4.66 -0.54 -6.73
N ALA A 137 -3.53 0.08 -6.37
CA ALA A 137 -3.22 1.45 -6.77
C ALA A 137 -3.20 1.59 -8.30
N VAL A 138 -2.56 0.66 -9.01
CA VAL A 138 -2.56 0.62 -10.48
C VAL A 138 -3.97 0.47 -11.04
N ALA A 139 -4.80 -0.42 -10.47
CA ALA A 139 -6.18 -0.57 -10.90
C ALA A 139 -6.99 0.73 -10.73
N CYS A 140 -6.79 1.45 -9.61
CA CYS A 140 -7.46 2.72 -9.36
C CYS A 140 -6.99 3.83 -10.33
N VAL A 141 -5.70 3.90 -10.62
CA VAL A 141 -5.14 4.85 -11.61
C VAL A 141 -5.73 4.59 -12.99
N LEU A 142 -5.74 3.34 -13.46
CA LEU A 142 -6.35 2.95 -14.74
C LEU A 142 -7.84 3.31 -14.81
N LEU A 143 -8.56 3.19 -13.68
CA LEU A 143 -9.97 3.58 -13.61
C LEU A 143 -10.15 5.09 -13.81
N VAL A 144 -9.31 5.91 -13.17
CA VAL A 144 -9.36 7.37 -13.28
C VAL A 144 -8.96 7.83 -14.68
N GLU A 145 -8.05 7.13 -15.35
CA GLU A 145 -7.69 7.36 -16.75
C GLU A 145 -8.76 6.89 -17.76
N GLY A 146 -9.87 6.30 -17.28
CA GLY A 146 -10.95 5.81 -18.13
C GLY A 146 -10.72 4.42 -18.73
N GLN A 147 -9.64 3.72 -18.34
CA GLN A 147 -9.29 2.37 -18.80
C GLN A 147 -10.08 1.29 -18.03
N ILE A 148 -11.42 1.34 -18.11
CA ILE A 148 -12.33 0.57 -17.27
C ILE A 148 -12.06 -0.95 -17.36
N VAL A 149 -11.94 -1.49 -18.58
CA VAL A 149 -11.75 -2.93 -18.80
C VAL A 149 -10.43 -3.40 -18.19
N LEU A 150 -9.35 -2.66 -18.43
CA LEU A 150 -8.03 -2.97 -17.89
C LEU A 150 -8.00 -2.83 -16.39
N SER A 151 -8.64 -1.80 -15.83
CA SER A 151 -8.81 -1.59 -14.39
C SER A 151 -9.46 -2.79 -13.72
N VAL A 152 -10.58 -3.28 -14.25
CA VAL A 152 -11.30 -4.46 -13.71
C VAL A 152 -10.42 -5.71 -13.75
N LEU A 153 -9.69 -5.95 -14.84
CA LEU A 153 -8.77 -7.09 -14.94
C LEU A 153 -7.65 -7.00 -13.92
N VAL A 154 -7.01 -5.83 -13.78
CA VAL A 154 -5.94 -5.61 -12.80
C VAL A 154 -6.48 -5.73 -11.37
N TRP A 155 -7.69 -5.24 -11.11
CA TRP A 155 -8.37 -5.40 -9.82
C TRP A 155 -8.63 -6.87 -9.47
N ALA A 156 -9.09 -7.67 -10.43
CA ALA A 156 -9.27 -9.11 -10.23
C ALA A 156 -7.94 -9.80 -9.87
N VAL A 157 -6.84 -9.45 -10.57
CA VAL A 157 -5.49 -9.93 -10.24
C VAL A 157 -5.08 -9.48 -8.83
N ALA A 158 -5.36 -8.23 -8.46
CA ALA A 158 -5.07 -7.70 -7.12
C ALA A 158 -5.76 -8.51 -6.03
N VAL A 159 -7.06 -8.83 -6.20
CA VAL A 159 -7.82 -9.66 -5.26
C VAL A 159 -7.20 -11.05 -5.11
N VAL A 160 -6.83 -11.69 -6.21
CA VAL A 160 -6.18 -13.02 -6.18
C VAL A 160 -4.85 -12.96 -5.44
N LEU A 161 -3.99 -11.97 -5.74
CA LEU A 161 -2.70 -11.79 -5.08
C LEU A 161 -2.86 -11.54 -3.59
N PHE A 162 -3.82 -10.68 -3.21
CA PHE A 162 -4.14 -10.40 -1.81
C PHE A 162 -4.58 -11.68 -1.08
N LEU A 163 -5.49 -12.45 -1.65
CA LEU A 163 -5.95 -13.71 -1.06
C LEU A 163 -4.81 -14.72 -0.92
N VAL A 164 -3.98 -14.89 -1.96
CA VAL A 164 -2.82 -15.80 -1.92
C VAL A 164 -1.79 -15.36 -0.85
N ASN A 165 -1.67 -14.05 -0.60
CA ASN A 165 -0.79 -13.54 0.46
C ASN A 165 -1.42 -13.63 1.85
N ALA A 166 -2.73 -13.40 1.98
CA ALA A 166 -3.46 -13.36 3.26
C ALA A 166 -3.87 -14.75 3.78
N LEU A 167 -4.36 -15.66 2.93
CA LEU A 167 -4.87 -16.97 3.33
C LEU A 167 -3.86 -17.82 4.13
N PRO A 168 -2.55 -17.86 3.80
CA PRO A 168 -1.57 -18.61 4.59
C PRO A 168 -1.42 -18.12 6.03
N VAL A 169 -1.84 -16.87 6.35
CA VAL A 169 -1.83 -16.34 7.71
C VAL A 169 -2.78 -17.13 8.61
N LEU A 170 -3.88 -17.63 8.06
CA LEU A 170 -4.90 -18.41 8.76
C LEU A 170 -4.53 -19.91 8.86
N SER A 171 -3.58 -20.40 8.06
CA SER A 171 -3.21 -21.81 8.02
C SER A 171 -1.96 -22.10 8.88
N PRO A 172 -1.99 -23.11 9.78
CA PRO A 172 -0.84 -23.48 10.57
C PRO A 172 0.28 -24.05 9.67
N GLY A 173 1.50 -23.53 9.82
CA GLY A 173 2.69 -24.05 9.15
C GLY A 173 2.86 -23.64 7.68
N ARG A 174 1.91 -22.98 7.04
CA ARG A 174 2.08 -22.47 5.68
C ARG A 174 2.78 -21.10 5.66
N ARG A 175 3.75 -20.96 4.75
CA ARG A 175 4.46 -19.70 4.50
C ARG A 175 3.65 -18.84 3.55
N SER A 176 3.56 -17.53 3.83
CA SER A 176 2.97 -16.56 2.89
C SER A 176 3.82 -16.47 1.62
N LEU A 177 3.25 -15.90 0.55
CA LEU A 177 3.99 -15.65 -0.69
C LEU A 177 5.25 -14.82 -0.43
N ALA A 178 5.14 -13.77 0.38
CA ALA A 178 6.25 -12.93 0.80
C ALA A 178 7.31 -13.73 1.59
N ASP A 179 6.90 -14.68 2.45
CA ASP A 179 7.82 -15.55 3.18
C ASP A 179 8.57 -16.51 2.27
N ARG A 180 7.93 -17.05 1.24
CA ARG A 180 8.55 -17.93 0.25
C ARG A 180 9.59 -17.20 -0.58
N VAL A 181 9.24 -16.04 -1.13
CA VAL A 181 10.14 -15.24 -1.98
C VAL A 181 11.33 -14.69 -1.18
N ALA A 182 11.12 -14.30 0.08
CA ALA A 182 12.19 -13.78 0.94
C ALA A 182 12.98 -14.86 1.70
N GLY A 183 12.57 -16.12 1.63
CA GLY A 183 13.21 -17.21 2.39
C GLY A 183 13.10 -17.02 3.91
N THR A 184 11.98 -16.45 4.39
CA THR A 184 11.74 -16.16 5.81
C THR A 184 10.58 -16.97 6.36
N ALA A 185 10.45 -17.02 7.68
CA ALA A 185 9.30 -17.60 8.37
C ALA A 185 8.90 -16.72 9.57
N VAL A 186 7.61 -16.68 9.87
CA VAL A 186 7.10 -15.97 11.07
C VAL A 186 6.95 -16.99 12.18
N THR A 187 7.69 -16.78 13.29
CA THR A 187 7.62 -17.61 14.49
C THR A 187 7.12 -16.82 15.69
N GLY A 188 6.36 -17.47 16.57
CA GLY A 188 6.00 -16.87 17.86
C GLY A 188 7.21 -16.87 18.80
N ILE A 189 7.34 -15.84 19.65
CA ILE A 189 8.24 -15.87 20.79
C ILE A 189 7.61 -16.83 21.81
N GLY A 190 7.79 -18.13 21.60
CA GLY A 190 7.50 -19.14 22.63
C GLY A 190 8.67 -19.23 23.58
N PHE A 191 8.41 -19.30 24.89
CA PHE A 191 9.42 -19.78 25.82
C PHE A 191 9.93 -21.11 25.27
N SER A 192 11.19 -21.15 24.82
CA SER A 192 11.85 -22.39 24.49
C SER A 192 11.81 -23.25 25.76
N ARG A 193 10.99 -24.29 25.79
CA ARG A 193 11.20 -25.34 26.80
C ARG A 193 12.66 -25.75 26.67
N PRO A 194 13.44 -25.75 27.77
CA PRO A 194 14.80 -26.29 27.76
C PRO A 194 14.69 -27.70 27.15
N VAL A 195 15.44 -27.96 26.10
CA VAL A 195 15.58 -29.31 25.60
C VAL A 195 16.23 -30.09 26.77
N ALA A 196 15.45 -31.00 27.34
CA ALA A 196 15.96 -31.89 28.36
C ALA A 196 17.17 -32.65 27.71
N THR A 197 18.36 -32.33 28.16
CA THR A 197 19.58 -33.08 27.79
C THR A 197 19.35 -34.53 28.13
N PRO A 198 19.46 -35.47 27.19
CA PRO A 198 19.31 -36.87 27.52
C PRO A 198 20.39 -37.24 28.54
N PRO A 199 20.06 -38.07 29.53
CA PRO A 199 21.03 -38.48 30.56
C PRO A 199 22.24 -39.14 29.88
N VAL A 200 23.42 -38.65 30.21
CA VAL A 200 24.72 -39.28 29.81
C VAL A 200 24.73 -40.69 30.38
N ARG A 201 24.64 -41.72 29.53
CA ARG A 201 24.89 -43.10 29.94
C ARG A 201 26.38 -43.21 30.26
N THR A 202 26.68 -43.22 31.54
CA THR A 202 27.98 -43.71 32.01
C THR A 202 27.98 -45.24 31.95
N SER A 203 28.79 -45.77 31.04
CA SER A 203 29.16 -47.18 30.97
C SER A 203 30.32 -47.48 31.90
#